data_849176ddd8106c60cf862915f14197b1
#
_entry.id   849176ddd8106c60cf862915f14197b1
#
_cell.length_a   1.000
_cell.length_b   1.000
_cell.length_c   1.000
_cell.angle_alpha   90.00
_cell.angle_beta   90.00
_cell.angle_gamma   90.00
#
_symmetry.space_group_name_H-M   'P 1'
#
loop_
_entity.id
_entity.type
_entity.pdbx_description
1 polymer ?
#
loop_
_entity_poly.entity_id
_entity_poly.type
_entity_poly.pdbx_seq_one_letter_code
_entity_poly.pdbx_strand_id
1 'polypeptide(L)'
;MILFPAIDLKDGQCVRLKLGDMNQATVYNPDPAAQAKAFEDQGFEWLHVVDLNGAFAGQSVNGDAVDAILKATKNPVQLGGGIRTLDHIESWLTRGLARVILGTVAVRDPALVIEACKRFPGQVAVGIDAKGGKVAVEGWAEGSELGVIELAKKFEGAGVAAIIYTDIDRDGILTGINWASTLELADAVSIPVIASGGLASLDDIRRMLEPDAAKLEGAISGRALYDGRIDPAEALALIKAAREAA
;
A
#
# COMPACT_ATOMS: atom_id res chain seq x y z
N MET A 1 8.64 -12.24 -2.58
CA MET A 1 7.34 -11.99 -1.95
C MET A 1 7.55 -11.26 -0.65
N ILE A 2 6.90 -10.11 -0.43
CA ILE A 2 7.01 -9.26 0.78
C ILE A 2 5.63 -9.14 1.43
N LEU A 3 5.56 -9.23 2.75
CA LEU A 3 4.36 -8.89 3.52
C LEU A 3 4.55 -7.50 4.13
N PHE A 4 3.70 -6.56 3.71
CA PHE A 4 3.74 -5.17 4.16
C PHE A 4 2.69 -4.96 5.27
N PRO A 5 3.09 -4.78 6.54
CA PRO A 5 2.13 -4.37 7.56
C PRO A 5 1.71 -2.93 7.33
N ALA A 6 0.41 -2.65 7.44
CA ALA A 6 -0.16 -1.34 7.17
C ALA A 6 -0.34 -0.52 8.45
N ILE A 7 0.06 0.76 8.39
CA ILE A 7 -0.25 1.78 9.38
C ILE A 7 -1.06 2.87 8.70
N ASP A 8 -2.35 2.95 8.99
CA ASP A 8 -3.20 4.05 8.55
C ASP A 8 -3.20 5.13 9.63
N LEU A 9 -2.87 6.35 9.22
CA LEU A 9 -2.79 7.50 10.12
C LEU A 9 -4.03 8.37 9.99
N LYS A 10 -4.71 8.58 11.11
CA LYS A 10 -5.80 9.54 11.25
C LYS A 10 -5.63 10.32 12.55
N ASP A 11 -5.59 11.64 12.45
CA ASP A 11 -5.46 12.55 13.59
C ASP A 11 -4.25 12.19 14.50
N GLY A 12 -3.12 11.79 13.87
CA GLY A 12 -1.88 11.40 14.54
C GLY A 12 -1.85 10.01 15.14
N GLN A 13 -2.87 9.18 14.94
CA GLN A 13 -3.01 7.86 15.55
C GLN A 13 -3.07 6.75 14.49
N CYS A 14 -2.69 5.53 14.87
CA CYS A 14 -2.86 4.34 14.03
C CYS A 14 -4.30 3.86 14.11
N VAL A 15 -4.99 3.85 12.98
CA VAL A 15 -6.38 3.44 12.88
C VAL A 15 -6.61 2.37 11.81
N ARG A 16 -7.78 1.76 11.84
CA ARG A 16 -8.34 1.01 10.70
C ARG A 16 -9.75 1.51 10.44
N LEU A 17 -10.03 1.76 9.17
CA LEU A 17 -11.37 2.13 8.72
C LEU A 17 -12.17 0.87 8.35
N LYS A 18 -13.48 0.96 8.42
CA LYS A 18 -14.38 -0.02 7.84
C LYS A 18 -14.83 0.49 6.47
N LEU A 19 -14.43 -0.23 5.40
CA LEU A 19 -14.73 0.14 4.01
C LEU A 19 -14.36 1.61 3.66
N GLY A 20 -13.25 2.11 4.21
CA GLY A 20 -12.78 3.47 3.95
C GLY A 20 -13.58 4.60 4.63
N ASP A 21 -14.59 4.29 5.46
CA ASP A 21 -15.41 5.32 6.13
C ASP A 21 -14.64 5.97 7.28
N MET A 22 -14.28 7.24 7.11
CA MET A 22 -13.56 8.04 8.12
C MET A 22 -14.32 8.15 9.46
N ASN A 23 -15.64 8.02 9.46
CA ASN A 23 -16.44 8.06 10.69
C ASN A 23 -16.50 6.71 11.42
N GLN A 24 -16.03 5.64 10.77
CA GLN A 24 -15.96 4.30 11.34
C GLN A 24 -14.49 3.86 11.56
N ALA A 25 -13.69 4.77 12.14
CA ALA A 25 -12.31 4.51 12.51
C ALA A 25 -12.22 3.81 13.87
N THR A 26 -11.47 2.73 13.95
CA THR A 26 -11.05 2.09 15.19
C THR A 26 -9.58 2.44 15.45
N VAL A 27 -9.27 3.02 16.61
CA VAL A 27 -7.90 3.29 17.04
C VAL A 27 -7.30 2.00 17.60
N TYR A 28 -6.18 1.56 17.04
CA TYR A 28 -5.44 0.39 17.52
C TYR A 28 -4.19 0.77 18.30
N ASN A 29 -3.56 1.89 17.96
CA ASN A 29 -2.40 2.38 18.70
C ASN A 29 -2.36 3.91 18.63
N PRO A 30 -2.32 4.62 19.77
CA PRO A 30 -2.19 6.08 19.78
C PRO A 30 -0.77 6.55 19.41
N ASP A 31 0.23 5.66 19.40
CA ASP A 31 1.62 5.97 19.11
C ASP A 31 2.08 5.25 17.82
N PRO A 32 2.13 5.97 16.67
CA PRO A 32 2.58 5.42 15.40
C PRO A 32 4.04 4.95 15.39
N ALA A 33 4.91 5.62 16.14
CA ALA A 33 6.32 5.25 16.25
C ALA A 33 6.48 3.90 16.98
N ALA A 34 5.76 3.70 18.08
CA ALA A 34 5.72 2.44 18.79
C ALA A 34 5.16 1.31 17.92
N GLN A 35 4.13 1.60 17.10
CA GLN A 35 3.58 0.60 16.16
C GLN A 35 4.58 0.21 15.09
N ALA A 36 5.28 1.17 14.50
CA ALA A 36 6.33 0.90 13.51
C ALA A 36 7.45 0.04 14.09
N LYS A 37 7.90 0.36 15.30
CA LYS A 37 8.91 -0.43 16.02
C LYS A 37 8.44 -1.83 16.33
N ALA A 38 7.17 -2.02 16.74
CA ALA A 38 6.61 -3.33 16.99
C ALA A 38 6.61 -4.22 15.74
N PHE A 39 6.30 -3.67 14.56
CA PHE A 39 6.37 -4.40 13.30
C PHE A 39 7.83 -4.76 12.92
N GLU A 40 8.78 -3.84 13.11
CA GLU A 40 10.20 -4.15 12.91
C GLU A 40 10.66 -5.31 13.83
N ASP A 41 10.30 -5.27 15.12
CA ASP A 41 10.67 -6.28 16.09
C ASP A 41 10.03 -7.66 15.81
N GLN A 42 8.88 -7.68 15.12
CA GLN A 42 8.23 -8.88 14.62
C GLN A 42 8.93 -9.47 13.37
N GLY A 43 9.86 -8.74 12.75
CA GLY A 43 10.64 -9.19 11.61
C GLY A 43 10.09 -8.81 10.23
N PHE A 44 9.14 -7.90 10.15
CA PHE A 44 8.71 -7.35 8.86
C PHE A 44 9.85 -6.56 8.20
N GLU A 45 9.93 -6.63 6.87
CA GLU A 45 11.03 -6.04 6.08
C GLU A 45 10.68 -4.64 5.52
N TRP A 46 9.40 -4.29 5.48
CA TRP A 46 8.86 -3.04 4.97
C TRP A 46 7.70 -2.57 5.83
N LEU A 47 7.40 -1.26 5.74
CA LEU A 47 6.17 -0.68 6.28
C LEU A 47 5.38 0.02 5.16
N HIS A 48 4.06 -0.19 5.16
CA HIS A 48 3.12 0.55 4.33
C HIS A 48 2.36 1.55 5.20
N VAL A 49 2.47 2.85 4.89
CA VAL A 49 1.86 3.93 5.66
C VAL A 49 0.91 4.73 4.78
N VAL A 50 -0.25 5.07 5.31
CA VAL A 50 -1.22 5.93 4.62
C VAL A 50 -1.61 7.10 5.51
N ASP A 51 -1.41 8.34 5.03
CA ASP A 51 -1.97 9.55 5.63
C ASP A 51 -3.43 9.70 5.17
N LEU A 52 -4.38 9.17 5.95
CA LEU A 52 -5.81 9.20 5.60
C LEU A 52 -6.35 10.65 5.53
N ASN A 53 -6.00 11.50 6.50
CA ASN A 53 -6.39 12.91 6.45
C ASN A 53 -5.83 13.58 5.19
N GLY A 54 -4.58 13.28 4.85
CA GLY A 54 -3.91 13.80 3.66
C GLY A 54 -4.56 13.35 2.36
N ALA A 55 -5.03 12.11 2.29
CA ALA A 55 -5.73 11.59 1.11
C ALA A 55 -6.95 12.44 0.73
N PHE A 56 -7.73 12.86 1.73
CA PHE A 56 -8.89 13.73 1.55
C PHE A 56 -8.50 15.21 1.36
N ALA A 57 -7.51 15.71 2.14
CA ALA A 57 -7.07 17.11 2.06
C ALA A 57 -6.25 17.43 0.81
N GLY A 58 -5.71 16.42 0.12
CA GLY A 58 -4.83 16.61 -1.05
C GLY A 58 -3.44 17.14 -0.72
N GLN A 59 -3.06 17.09 0.54
CA GLN A 59 -1.76 17.47 1.08
C GLN A 59 -1.48 16.69 2.36
N SER A 60 -0.22 16.57 2.79
CA SER A 60 0.09 15.90 4.06
C SER A 60 -0.54 16.60 5.26
N VAL A 61 -1.13 15.79 6.15
CA VAL A 61 -1.71 16.24 7.42
C VAL A 61 -1.02 15.60 8.61
N ASN A 62 -0.67 14.31 8.51
CA ASN A 62 -0.03 13.55 9.60
C ASN A 62 1.51 13.53 9.50
N GLY A 63 2.12 14.62 9.02
CA GLY A 63 3.57 14.71 8.79
C GLY A 63 4.42 14.41 10.02
N ASP A 64 4.05 14.90 11.19
CA ASP A 64 4.77 14.64 12.44
C ASP A 64 4.74 13.15 12.83
N ALA A 65 3.61 12.47 12.60
CA ALA A 65 3.49 11.05 12.86
C ALA A 65 4.36 10.23 11.90
N VAL A 66 4.41 10.60 10.62
CA VAL A 66 5.31 9.97 9.63
C VAL A 66 6.77 10.17 10.01
N ASP A 67 7.18 11.38 10.41
CA ASP A 67 8.54 11.67 10.88
C ASP A 67 8.91 10.84 12.14
N ALA A 68 7.95 10.63 13.03
CA ALA A 68 8.14 9.78 14.22
C ALA A 68 8.34 8.31 13.83
N ILE A 69 7.56 7.80 12.87
CA ILE A 69 7.74 6.45 12.30
C ILE A 69 9.13 6.30 11.70
N LEU A 70 9.55 7.24 10.83
CA LEU A 70 10.85 7.18 10.15
C LEU A 70 12.04 7.19 11.13
N LYS A 71 11.89 7.84 12.29
CA LYS A 71 12.90 7.84 13.35
C LYS A 71 12.92 6.56 14.17
N ALA A 72 11.79 5.88 14.29
CA ALA A 72 11.61 4.71 15.16
C ALA A 72 12.03 3.40 14.52
N THR A 73 12.01 3.30 13.19
CA THR A 73 12.33 2.07 12.45
C THR A 73 13.49 2.25 11.49
N LYS A 74 14.20 1.15 11.22
CA LYS A 74 15.20 1.03 10.15
C LYS A 74 14.61 0.44 8.87
N ASN A 75 13.39 -0.08 8.93
CA ASN A 75 12.74 -0.66 7.78
C ASN A 75 12.42 0.43 6.73
N PRO A 76 12.54 0.11 5.45
CA PRO A 76 12.05 0.99 4.40
C PRO A 76 10.54 1.21 4.55
N VAL A 77 10.13 2.47 4.41
CA VAL A 77 8.74 2.91 4.53
C VAL A 77 8.23 3.40 3.19
N GLN A 78 7.06 2.95 2.77
CA GLN A 78 6.31 3.54 1.66
C GLN A 78 5.10 4.31 2.19
N LEU A 79 4.88 5.52 1.67
CA LEU A 79 3.83 6.44 2.12
C LEU A 79 2.89 6.81 0.98
N GLY A 80 1.58 6.67 1.23
CA GLY A 80 0.50 7.23 0.43
C GLY A 80 -0.33 8.25 1.21
N GLY A 81 -1.18 8.97 0.49
CA GLY A 81 -2.09 9.97 1.06
C GLY A 81 -1.63 11.42 0.86
N GLY A 82 -2.34 12.14 -0.03
CA GLY A 82 -2.16 13.58 -0.24
C GLY A 82 -0.92 14.03 -1.02
N ILE A 83 -0.11 13.13 -1.57
CA ILE A 83 1.09 13.47 -2.35
C ILE A 83 0.67 13.77 -3.79
N ARG A 84 0.77 15.04 -4.23
CA ARG A 84 0.23 15.49 -5.52
C ARG A 84 1.18 16.37 -6.34
N THR A 85 2.39 16.70 -5.86
CA THR A 85 3.37 17.55 -6.56
C THR A 85 4.78 16.98 -6.47
N LEU A 86 5.66 17.37 -7.42
CA LEU A 86 7.07 16.96 -7.43
C LEU A 86 7.80 17.43 -6.17
N ASP A 87 7.57 18.65 -5.72
CA ASP A 87 8.20 19.21 -4.49
C ASP A 87 7.78 18.41 -3.26
N HIS A 88 6.52 17.94 -3.23
CA HIS A 88 6.02 17.12 -2.13
C HIS A 88 6.67 15.73 -2.13
N ILE A 89 6.85 15.12 -3.32
CA ILE A 89 7.58 13.87 -3.50
C ILE A 89 9.02 14.02 -2.99
N GLU A 90 9.74 15.05 -3.49
CA GLU A 90 11.13 15.33 -3.11
C GLU A 90 11.27 15.56 -1.60
N SER A 91 10.37 16.34 -1.02
CA SER A 91 10.36 16.60 0.42
C SER A 91 10.28 15.30 1.23
N TRP A 92 9.36 14.39 0.88
CA TRP A 92 9.22 13.13 1.59
C TRP A 92 10.41 12.19 1.41
N LEU A 93 10.93 12.06 0.20
CA LEU A 93 12.10 11.21 -0.07
C LEU A 93 13.35 11.75 0.65
N THR A 94 13.53 13.06 0.71
CA THR A 94 14.63 13.71 1.45
C THR A 94 14.52 13.49 2.97
N ARG A 95 13.30 13.31 3.50
CA ARG A 95 13.06 12.97 4.91
C ARG A 95 13.37 11.52 5.25
N GLY A 96 13.60 10.66 4.24
CA GLY A 96 14.01 9.28 4.44
C GLY A 96 12.97 8.23 4.05
N LEU A 97 11.86 8.60 3.38
CA LEU A 97 10.98 7.61 2.79
C LEU A 97 11.73 6.81 1.71
N ALA A 98 11.50 5.51 1.69
CA ALA A 98 12.03 4.65 0.65
C ALA A 98 11.21 4.77 -0.65
N ARG A 99 9.88 4.98 -0.53
CA ARG A 99 8.97 5.03 -1.69
C ARG A 99 7.75 5.89 -1.38
N VAL A 100 7.34 6.72 -2.33
CA VAL A 100 6.06 7.45 -2.30
C VAL A 100 5.03 6.73 -3.14
N ILE A 101 3.75 6.81 -2.76
CA ILE A 101 2.63 6.19 -3.46
C ILE A 101 1.73 7.29 -3.99
N LEU A 102 1.55 7.30 -5.31
CA LEU A 102 0.74 8.28 -6.03
C LEU A 102 -0.57 7.64 -6.48
N GLY A 103 -1.69 8.03 -5.87
CA GLY A 103 -3.03 7.54 -6.21
C GLY A 103 -3.78 8.52 -7.11
N THR A 104 -4.51 9.46 -6.53
CA THR A 104 -5.34 10.44 -7.28
C THR A 104 -4.57 11.15 -8.40
N VAL A 105 -3.33 11.55 -8.16
CA VAL A 105 -2.51 12.22 -9.19
C VAL A 105 -2.17 11.31 -10.36
N ALA A 106 -2.07 10.00 -10.17
CA ALA A 106 -1.85 9.05 -11.26
C ALA A 106 -3.00 9.03 -12.26
N VAL A 107 -4.22 9.34 -11.82
CA VAL A 107 -5.40 9.48 -12.67
C VAL A 107 -5.48 10.88 -13.27
N ARG A 108 -5.27 11.92 -12.45
CA ARG A 108 -5.48 13.33 -12.81
C ARG A 108 -4.33 13.89 -13.68
N ASP A 109 -3.09 13.50 -13.39
CA ASP A 109 -1.87 13.97 -14.08
C ASP A 109 -0.84 12.84 -14.22
N PRO A 110 -1.04 11.88 -15.13
CA PRO A 110 -0.09 10.80 -15.38
C PRO A 110 1.31 11.30 -15.77
N ALA A 111 1.41 12.48 -16.41
CA ALA A 111 2.69 13.06 -16.83
C ALA A 111 3.57 13.41 -15.61
N LEU A 112 2.99 13.90 -14.51
CA LEU A 112 3.69 14.13 -13.26
C LEU A 112 4.30 12.85 -12.69
N VAL A 113 3.58 11.72 -12.75
CA VAL A 113 4.09 10.41 -12.29
C VAL A 113 5.30 9.99 -13.12
N ILE A 114 5.22 10.11 -14.44
CA ILE A 114 6.32 9.76 -15.35
C ILE A 114 7.54 10.65 -15.07
N GLU A 115 7.34 11.95 -14.86
CA GLU A 115 8.44 12.86 -14.49
C GLU A 115 9.03 12.53 -13.12
N ALA A 116 8.19 12.20 -12.13
CA ALA A 116 8.64 11.76 -10.80
C ALA A 116 9.52 10.49 -10.88
N CYS A 117 9.13 9.51 -11.69
CA CYS A 117 9.91 8.29 -11.88
C CYS A 117 11.30 8.57 -12.49
N LYS A 118 11.40 9.55 -13.39
CA LYS A 118 12.70 9.98 -13.96
C LYS A 118 13.59 10.66 -12.95
N ARG A 119 13.02 11.51 -12.07
CA ARG A 119 13.76 12.23 -11.04
C ARG A 119 14.15 11.35 -9.86
N PHE A 120 13.29 10.41 -9.50
CA PHE A 120 13.41 9.55 -8.30
C PHE A 120 13.29 8.07 -8.68
N PRO A 121 14.25 7.52 -9.45
CA PRO A 121 14.18 6.16 -9.96
C PRO A 121 14.07 5.13 -8.83
N GLY A 122 13.09 4.20 -8.96
CA GLY A 122 12.84 3.16 -7.97
C GLY A 122 12.10 3.61 -6.70
N GLN A 123 11.76 4.91 -6.57
CA GLN A 123 11.16 5.46 -5.35
C GLN A 123 9.69 5.91 -5.52
N VAL A 124 9.09 5.64 -6.68
CA VAL A 124 7.71 6.03 -6.98
C VAL A 124 6.87 4.80 -7.27
N ALA A 125 5.82 4.60 -6.49
CA ALA A 125 4.78 3.60 -6.74
C ALA A 125 3.47 4.29 -7.13
N VAL A 126 2.61 3.55 -7.82
CA VAL A 126 1.25 3.99 -8.17
C VAL A 126 0.24 3.20 -7.35
N GLY A 127 -0.67 3.91 -6.67
CA GLY A 127 -1.83 3.32 -6.00
C GLY A 127 -3.02 3.28 -6.95
N ILE A 128 -3.60 2.10 -7.15
CA ILE A 128 -4.82 1.89 -7.93
C ILE A 128 -5.86 1.27 -7.01
N ASP A 129 -6.73 2.10 -6.49
CA ASP A 129 -7.86 1.66 -5.69
C ASP A 129 -9.07 1.51 -6.58
N ALA A 130 -9.73 0.36 -6.56
CA ALA A 130 -10.81 0.07 -7.49
C ALA A 130 -12.03 -0.54 -6.83
N LYS A 131 -13.18 -0.22 -7.37
CA LYS A 131 -14.47 -0.80 -7.02
C LYS A 131 -15.14 -1.33 -8.30
N GLY A 132 -15.48 -2.63 -8.29
CA GLY A 132 -16.07 -3.25 -9.48
C GLY A 132 -15.22 -3.11 -10.75
N GLY A 133 -13.87 -3.11 -10.63
CA GLY A 133 -12.95 -2.96 -11.76
C GLY A 133 -12.75 -1.53 -12.27
N LYS A 134 -13.41 -0.53 -11.66
CA LYS A 134 -13.26 0.90 -11.98
C LYS A 134 -12.44 1.61 -10.91
N VAL A 135 -11.54 2.49 -11.35
CA VAL A 135 -10.63 3.23 -10.46
C VAL A 135 -11.38 4.29 -9.67
N ALA A 136 -11.11 4.39 -8.36
CA ALA A 136 -11.58 5.43 -7.47
C ALA A 136 -10.45 6.39 -7.09
N VAL A 137 -10.79 7.64 -6.78
CA VAL A 137 -9.88 8.72 -6.41
C VAL A 137 -10.37 9.47 -5.17
N GLU A 138 -9.60 10.45 -4.69
CA GLU A 138 -9.95 11.32 -3.55
C GLU A 138 -10.31 10.54 -2.28
N GLY A 139 -9.48 9.54 -1.90
CA GLY A 139 -9.76 8.70 -0.74
C GLY A 139 -11.04 7.85 -0.90
N TRP A 140 -11.32 7.42 -2.13
CA TRP A 140 -12.49 6.62 -2.55
C TRP A 140 -13.81 7.41 -2.62
N ALA A 141 -13.77 8.73 -2.41
CA ALA A 141 -14.97 9.57 -2.46
C ALA A 141 -15.52 9.75 -3.86
N GLU A 142 -14.70 9.59 -4.90
CA GLU A 142 -15.07 9.80 -6.30
C GLU A 142 -14.68 8.58 -7.14
N GLY A 143 -15.64 8.01 -7.85
CA GLY A 143 -15.42 6.96 -8.84
C GLY A 143 -15.06 7.53 -10.20
N SER A 144 -14.36 6.76 -11.03
CA SER A 144 -14.07 7.10 -12.43
C SER A 144 -14.59 5.99 -13.36
N GLU A 145 -14.68 6.29 -14.65
CA GLU A 145 -14.96 5.28 -15.68
C GLU A 145 -13.71 4.55 -16.15
N LEU A 146 -12.53 4.92 -15.64
CA LEU A 146 -11.25 4.37 -16.04
C LEU A 146 -11.06 2.95 -15.48
N GLY A 147 -10.69 2.02 -16.35
CA GLY A 147 -10.38 0.64 -15.94
C GLY A 147 -9.01 0.53 -15.28
N VAL A 148 -8.87 -0.43 -14.37
CA VAL A 148 -7.62 -0.70 -13.63
C VAL A 148 -6.45 -0.96 -14.59
N ILE A 149 -6.60 -1.89 -15.53
CA ILE A 149 -5.56 -2.26 -16.50
C ILE A 149 -5.24 -1.10 -17.45
N GLU A 150 -6.24 -0.32 -17.84
CA GLU A 150 -6.04 0.85 -18.69
C GLU A 150 -5.16 1.89 -18.00
N LEU A 151 -5.41 2.18 -16.71
CA LEU A 151 -4.57 3.08 -15.93
C LEU A 151 -3.15 2.53 -15.77
N ALA A 152 -3.03 1.27 -15.36
CA ALA A 152 -1.73 0.63 -15.14
C ALA A 152 -0.82 0.66 -16.37
N LYS A 153 -1.39 0.40 -17.56
CA LYS A 153 -0.66 0.43 -18.84
C LYS A 153 -0.12 1.80 -19.22
N LYS A 154 -0.66 2.90 -18.70
CA LYS A 154 -0.10 4.25 -18.92
C LYS A 154 1.30 4.41 -18.34
N PHE A 155 1.66 3.59 -17.37
CA PHE A 155 2.94 3.65 -16.66
C PHE A 155 3.92 2.57 -17.11
N GLU A 156 3.56 1.74 -18.09
CA GLU A 156 4.46 0.72 -18.64
C GLU A 156 5.72 1.39 -19.23
N GLY A 157 6.89 0.94 -18.80
CA GLY A 157 8.17 1.53 -19.20
C GLY A 157 8.48 2.92 -18.59
N ALA A 158 7.64 3.48 -17.75
CA ALA A 158 7.86 4.78 -17.10
C ALA A 158 8.83 4.72 -15.91
N GLY A 159 9.16 3.52 -15.41
CA GLY A 159 10.03 3.34 -14.24
C GLY A 159 9.28 3.36 -12.89
N VAL A 160 7.97 3.13 -12.91
CA VAL A 160 7.18 2.91 -11.68
C VAL A 160 7.71 1.67 -10.96
N ALA A 161 8.03 1.82 -9.67
CA ALA A 161 8.65 0.77 -8.87
C ALA A 161 7.68 -0.37 -8.54
N ALA A 162 6.41 -0.05 -8.29
CA ALA A 162 5.35 -1.02 -8.05
C ALA A 162 3.96 -0.39 -8.27
N ILE A 163 2.97 -1.23 -8.56
CA ILE A 163 1.55 -0.86 -8.50
C ILE A 163 0.96 -1.50 -7.25
N ILE A 164 0.38 -0.70 -6.37
CA ILE A 164 -0.41 -1.18 -5.24
C ILE A 164 -1.86 -1.22 -5.70
N TYR A 165 -2.42 -2.42 -5.82
CA TYR A 165 -3.80 -2.63 -6.24
C TYR A 165 -4.69 -2.95 -5.04
N THR A 166 -5.64 -2.06 -4.74
CA THR A 166 -6.60 -2.23 -3.65
C THR A 166 -8.00 -2.53 -4.19
N ASP A 167 -8.55 -3.68 -3.81
CA ASP A 167 -9.98 -3.96 -3.99
C ASP A 167 -10.76 -3.34 -2.82
N ILE A 168 -11.44 -2.21 -3.09
CA ILE A 168 -12.18 -1.42 -2.09
C ILE A 168 -13.32 -2.24 -1.48
N ASP A 169 -13.99 -3.09 -2.27
CA ASP A 169 -15.12 -3.90 -1.79
C ASP A 169 -14.68 -4.99 -0.80
N ARG A 170 -13.38 -5.25 -0.68
CA ARG A 170 -12.78 -6.23 0.24
C ARG A 170 -11.96 -5.59 1.35
N ASP A 171 -11.62 -4.29 1.24
CA ASP A 171 -10.75 -3.66 2.23
C ASP A 171 -11.41 -3.58 3.62
N GLY A 172 -10.66 -4.01 4.62
CA GLY A 172 -11.08 -3.99 6.02
C GLY A 172 -12.17 -4.99 6.42
N ILE A 173 -12.66 -5.87 5.50
CA ILE A 173 -13.73 -6.84 5.83
C ILE A 173 -13.27 -8.30 5.92
N LEU A 174 -11.99 -8.58 5.68
CA LEU A 174 -11.37 -9.90 5.91
C LEU A 174 -12.05 -11.05 5.13
N THR A 175 -12.31 -10.85 3.85
CA THR A 175 -12.97 -11.84 2.98
C THR A 175 -12.01 -12.54 2.01
N GLY A 176 -10.71 -12.33 2.15
CA GLY A 176 -9.66 -12.81 1.24
C GLY A 176 -9.39 -11.82 0.11
N ILE A 177 -8.19 -11.90 -0.48
CA ILE A 177 -7.77 -11.10 -1.63
C ILE A 177 -8.64 -11.43 -2.86
N ASN A 178 -8.90 -10.45 -3.71
CA ASN A 178 -9.50 -10.66 -5.03
C ASN A 178 -8.44 -11.21 -6.00
N TRP A 179 -8.18 -12.51 -5.92
CA TRP A 179 -7.13 -13.17 -6.70
C TRP A 179 -7.33 -13.00 -8.20
N ALA A 180 -8.57 -13.11 -8.69
CA ALA A 180 -8.86 -13.00 -10.12
C ALA A 180 -8.42 -11.65 -10.68
N SER A 181 -8.89 -10.56 -10.09
CA SER A 181 -8.56 -9.20 -10.56
C SER A 181 -7.08 -8.83 -10.30
N THR A 182 -6.52 -9.30 -9.18
CA THR A 182 -5.11 -9.03 -8.84
C THR A 182 -4.15 -9.71 -9.82
N LEU A 183 -4.39 -10.99 -10.14
CA LEU A 183 -3.56 -11.74 -11.07
C LEU A 183 -3.77 -11.28 -12.52
N GLU A 184 -5.01 -10.94 -12.90
CA GLU A 184 -5.30 -10.34 -14.22
C GLU A 184 -4.49 -9.04 -14.43
N LEU A 185 -4.43 -8.17 -13.41
CA LEU A 185 -3.59 -6.97 -13.47
C LEU A 185 -2.10 -7.33 -13.56
N ALA A 186 -1.61 -8.25 -12.72
CA ALA A 186 -0.21 -8.66 -12.71
C ALA A 186 0.23 -9.30 -14.04
N ASP A 187 -0.69 -9.99 -14.74
CA ASP A 187 -0.44 -10.54 -16.06
C ASP A 187 -0.46 -9.50 -17.19
N ALA A 188 -1.20 -8.40 -16.99
CA ALA A 188 -1.38 -7.36 -18.00
C ALA A 188 -0.22 -6.34 -18.07
N VAL A 189 0.66 -6.28 -17.04
CA VAL A 189 1.77 -5.32 -16.94
C VAL A 189 3.08 -6.00 -16.56
N SER A 190 4.21 -5.33 -16.86
CA SER A 190 5.54 -5.77 -16.42
C SER A 190 5.94 -5.17 -15.04
N ILE A 191 5.19 -4.17 -14.56
CA ILE A 191 5.42 -3.50 -13.29
C ILE A 191 5.04 -4.45 -12.15
N PRO A 192 5.88 -4.63 -11.11
CA PRO A 192 5.53 -5.45 -9.95
C PRO A 192 4.22 -5.00 -9.29
N VAL A 193 3.35 -5.95 -8.94
CA VAL A 193 2.06 -5.67 -8.30
C VAL A 193 2.10 -6.08 -6.83
N ILE A 194 1.60 -5.21 -5.97
CA ILE A 194 1.37 -5.46 -4.54
C ILE A 194 -0.14 -5.55 -4.32
N ALA A 195 -0.61 -6.71 -3.84
CA ALA A 195 -2.02 -6.93 -3.54
C ALA A 195 -2.43 -6.17 -2.28
N SER A 196 -3.60 -5.53 -2.29
CA SER A 196 -4.18 -4.81 -1.16
C SER A 196 -5.69 -5.00 -1.11
N GLY A 197 -6.23 -4.96 0.11
CA GLY A 197 -7.66 -5.16 0.36
C GLY A 197 -8.04 -6.63 0.53
N GLY A 198 -8.57 -6.98 1.71
CA GLY A 198 -9.17 -8.27 1.97
C GLY A 198 -8.31 -9.35 2.59
N LEU A 199 -6.97 -9.25 2.59
CA LEU A 199 -6.08 -10.27 3.16
C LEU A 199 -6.53 -10.64 4.58
N ALA A 200 -6.87 -11.91 4.82
CA ALA A 200 -7.65 -12.34 5.98
C ALA A 200 -6.98 -13.42 6.83
N SER A 201 -6.15 -14.28 6.23
CA SER A 201 -5.65 -15.48 6.90
C SER A 201 -4.30 -15.95 6.34
N LEU A 202 -3.69 -16.95 7.01
CA LEU A 202 -2.51 -17.65 6.50
C LEU A 202 -2.77 -18.39 5.18
N ASP A 203 -4.01 -18.71 4.86
CA ASP A 203 -4.34 -19.34 3.58
C ASP A 203 -4.17 -18.36 2.41
N ASP A 204 -4.44 -17.06 2.62
CA ASP A 204 -4.09 -16.03 1.65
C ASP A 204 -2.57 -15.92 1.46
N ILE A 205 -1.79 -16.06 2.56
CA ILE A 205 -0.32 -16.08 2.49
C ILE A 205 0.15 -17.30 1.67
N ARG A 206 -0.40 -18.49 1.92
CA ARG A 206 -0.08 -19.70 1.14
C ARG A 206 -0.45 -19.52 -0.33
N ARG A 207 -1.62 -18.95 -0.61
CA ARG A 207 -2.08 -18.68 -1.97
C ARG A 207 -1.18 -17.71 -2.73
N MET A 208 -0.59 -16.71 -2.04
CA MET A 208 0.40 -15.80 -2.63
C MET A 208 1.69 -16.50 -3.06
N LEU A 209 2.00 -17.65 -2.48
CA LEU A 209 3.23 -18.41 -2.75
C LEU A 209 3.05 -19.42 -3.89
N GLU A 210 1.86 -19.55 -4.45
CA GLU A 210 1.59 -20.41 -5.61
C GLU A 210 2.26 -19.86 -6.89
N PRO A 211 2.62 -20.74 -7.86
CA PRO A 211 3.39 -20.36 -9.05
C PRO A 211 2.74 -19.26 -9.91
N ASP A 212 1.41 -19.22 -10.00
CA ASP A 212 0.68 -18.20 -10.77
C ASP A 212 0.70 -16.81 -10.11
N ALA A 213 1.00 -16.73 -8.81
CA ALA A 213 1.17 -15.49 -8.07
C ALA A 213 2.65 -15.01 -8.01
N ALA A 214 3.58 -15.70 -8.66
CA ALA A 214 5.01 -15.36 -8.62
C ALA A 214 5.37 -13.96 -9.16
N LYS A 215 4.48 -13.34 -9.95
CA LYS A 215 4.62 -11.97 -10.45
C LYS A 215 4.29 -10.90 -9.40
N LEU A 216 3.66 -11.27 -8.28
CA LEU A 216 3.38 -10.31 -7.22
C LEU A 216 4.66 -9.99 -6.44
N GLU A 217 4.92 -8.70 -6.18
CA GLU A 217 5.97 -8.27 -5.25
C GLU A 217 5.62 -8.68 -3.82
N GLY A 218 4.33 -8.58 -3.46
CA GLY A 218 3.86 -8.90 -2.13
C GLY A 218 2.39 -8.59 -1.91
N ALA A 219 2.01 -8.53 -0.63
CA ALA A 219 0.68 -8.07 -0.23
C ALA A 219 0.72 -7.20 1.02
N ILE A 220 -0.25 -6.31 1.14
CA ILE A 220 -0.46 -5.45 2.30
C ILE A 220 -1.42 -6.14 3.25
N SER A 221 -1.02 -6.24 4.51
CA SER A 221 -1.85 -6.75 5.60
C SER A 221 -2.15 -5.62 6.59
N GLY A 222 -3.42 -5.30 6.71
CA GLY A 222 -3.91 -4.34 7.68
C GLY A 222 -4.61 -5.06 8.83
N ARG A 223 -5.94 -5.03 8.80
CA ARG A 223 -6.80 -5.50 9.89
C ARG A 223 -6.50 -6.92 10.40
N ALA A 224 -6.12 -7.84 9.50
CA ALA A 224 -5.84 -9.22 9.89
C ALA A 224 -4.68 -9.35 10.88
N LEU A 225 -3.65 -8.48 10.78
CA LEU A 225 -2.56 -8.42 11.76
C LEU A 225 -3.03 -7.84 13.10
N TYR A 226 -3.75 -6.72 13.07
CA TYR A 226 -4.23 -6.05 14.28
C TYR A 226 -5.25 -6.90 15.06
N ASP A 227 -6.12 -7.64 14.37
CA ASP A 227 -7.12 -8.52 14.98
C ASP A 227 -6.52 -9.90 15.38
N GLY A 228 -5.21 -10.12 15.14
CA GLY A 228 -4.52 -11.38 15.48
C GLY A 228 -4.97 -12.59 14.65
N ARG A 229 -5.57 -12.37 13.48
CA ARG A 229 -5.99 -13.46 12.56
C ARG A 229 -4.82 -14.05 11.78
N ILE A 230 -3.76 -13.27 11.64
CA ILE A 230 -2.49 -13.71 11.06
C ILE A 230 -1.44 -13.54 12.13
N ASP A 231 -0.83 -14.65 12.53
CA ASP A 231 0.38 -14.62 13.35
C ASP A 231 1.56 -14.17 12.49
N PRO A 232 2.25 -13.06 12.86
CA PRO A 232 3.37 -12.54 12.09
C PRO A 232 4.50 -13.55 11.92
N ALA A 233 4.84 -14.30 12.97
CA ALA A 233 5.95 -15.25 12.92
C ALA A 233 5.65 -16.42 11.98
N GLU A 234 4.42 -16.95 12.00
CA GLU A 234 4.00 -18.00 11.08
C GLU A 234 3.97 -17.52 9.63
N ALA A 235 3.42 -16.32 9.37
CA ALA A 235 3.36 -15.74 8.03
C ALA A 235 4.76 -15.51 7.44
N LEU A 236 5.65 -14.92 8.22
CA LEU A 236 7.03 -14.64 7.80
C LEU A 236 7.84 -15.92 7.62
N ALA A 237 7.61 -16.96 8.44
CA ALA A 237 8.25 -18.27 8.28
C ALA A 237 7.82 -18.96 6.97
N LEU A 238 6.53 -18.90 6.59
CA LEU A 238 6.03 -19.41 5.30
C LEU A 238 6.72 -18.71 4.12
N ILE A 239 6.79 -17.38 4.14
CA ILE A 239 7.42 -16.58 3.09
C ILE A 239 8.91 -16.91 2.97
N LYS A 240 9.61 -17.00 4.11
CA LYS A 240 11.04 -17.35 4.15
C LYS A 240 11.29 -18.73 3.57
N ALA A 241 10.54 -19.75 3.99
CA ALA A 241 10.67 -21.11 3.48
C ALA A 241 10.45 -21.19 1.95
N ALA A 242 9.47 -20.43 1.42
CA ALA A 242 9.24 -20.38 -0.01
C ALA A 242 10.38 -19.69 -0.79
N ARG A 243 11.03 -18.65 -0.22
CA ARG A 243 12.21 -18.00 -0.82
C ARG A 243 13.44 -18.92 -0.85
N GLU A 244 13.61 -19.78 0.17
CA GLU A 244 14.73 -20.72 0.28
C GLU A 244 14.55 -21.94 -0.66
N ALA A 245 13.32 -22.22 -1.09
CA ALA A 245 12.98 -23.32 -1.99
C ALA A 245 13.00 -22.95 -3.48
N ALA A 246 13.05 -21.65 -3.82
CA ALA A 246 13.01 -21.11 -5.20
C ALA A 246 14.43 -20.92 -5.78
#